data_47f4bfec1c6a1118d62c1a3e6bba333c
#
_entry.id   47f4bfec1c6a1118d62c1a3e6bba333c
#
_cell.length_a   1.000
_cell.length_b   1.000
_cell.length_c   1.000
_cell.angle_alpha   90.00
_cell.angle_beta   90.00
_cell.angle_gamma   90.00
#
_symmetry.space_group_name_H-M   'P 1'
#
loop_
_entity.id
_entity.type
_entity.pdbx_description
1 polymer ?
#
loop_
_entity_poly.entity_id
_entity_poly.type
_entity_poly.pdbx_seq_one_letter_code
_entity_poly.pdbx_strand_id
1 'polypeptide(L)'
;MKFKPILLIVPFLCALCVLFLVDQLYLTPLEQPTAAQRAQSGQSATEGTGTTGTADGAPLVLSLAIGRTGSLQEGGGEPIYKTTNAKTKPVAVLQYNCAVLVKEDATTPEWVCVDLPGDEYNGVGYVKASAVERKQLTVGSTDPTRDEIVKNAVGYIGLRFVRFGDSLKTGLDCSNFICRIYALSGISIPDTPNAQRDAGLLVQEAEAQPGDLIHYPVNEGYGHVAMYLGDGLMINCSGAAGKHYPQGGVRICRLQYKGRESYEMYDLLSS
;
A
#
# COMPACT_ATOMS: atom_id res chain seq x y z
N MET A 1 -64.66 -39.45 13.00
CA MET A 1 -63.90 -38.21 13.04
C MET A 1 -62.91 -38.24 11.90
N LYS A 2 -63.13 -37.41 10.84
CA LYS A 2 -62.29 -37.37 9.64
C LYS A 2 -61.36 -36.19 9.79
N PHE A 3 -60.04 -36.43 9.90
CA PHE A 3 -59.06 -35.37 9.82
C PHE A 3 -58.75 -35.06 8.36
N LYS A 4 -58.88 -33.79 7.97
CA LYS A 4 -58.45 -33.24 6.69
C LYS A 4 -56.97 -32.82 6.82
N PRO A 5 -56.10 -33.11 5.85
CA PRO A 5 -54.75 -32.54 5.83
C PRO A 5 -54.79 -31.09 5.37
N ILE A 6 -54.15 -30.21 6.14
CA ILE A 6 -53.88 -28.83 5.77
C ILE A 6 -52.64 -28.82 4.87
N LEU A 7 -52.85 -28.42 3.62
CA LEU A 7 -51.78 -28.21 2.64
C LEU A 7 -51.09 -26.89 2.95
N LEU A 8 -49.85 -26.95 3.46
CA LEU A 8 -48.99 -25.78 3.63
C LEU A 8 -48.41 -25.42 2.27
N ILE A 9 -48.95 -24.39 1.64
CA ILE A 9 -48.33 -23.72 0.50
C ILE A 9 -47.32 -22.71 1.06
N VAL A 10 -46.05 -23.06 1.08
CA VAL A 10 -44.95 -22.13 1.34
C VAL A 10 -44.67 -21.35 0.05
N PRO A 11 -44.67 -20.03 0.05
CA PRO A 11 -44.49 -19.26 -1.17
C PRO A 11 -43.04 -19.33 -1.64
N PHE A 12 -42.84 -19.90 -2.82
CA PHE A 12 -41.59 -19.98 -3.57
C PHE A 12 -41.16 -18.63 -4.15
N LEU A 13 -41.61 -17.49 -3.62
CA LEU A 13 -41.42 -16.16 -4.18
C LEU A 13 -40.27 -15.36 -3.54
N CYS A 14 -39.54 -15.92 -2.60
CA CYS A 14 -38.49 -15.15 -1.87
C CYS A 14 -37.08 -15.32 -2.41
N ALA A 15 -36.77 -16.36 -3.18
CA ALA A 15 -35.42 -16.62 -3.67
C ALA A 15 -35.03 -15.76 -4.88
N LEU A 16 -35.99 -15.42 -5.76
CA LEU A 16 -35.71 -14.57 -6.93
C LEU A 16 -35.57 -13.09 -6.58
N CYS A 17 -36.27 -12.60 -5.54
CA CYS A 17 -36.11 -11.20 -5.09
C CYS A 17 -34.77 -10.94 -4.39
N VAL A 18 -34.20 -11.92 -3.71
CA VAL A 18 -32.90 -11.78 -3.04
C VAL A 18 -31.77 -11.78 -4.05
N LEU A 19 -31.86 -12.58 -5.13
CA LEU A 19 -30.86 -12.57 -6.21
C LEU A 19 -30.86 -11.26 -7.01
N PHE A 20 -32.03 -10.63 -7.23
CA PHE A 20 -32.11 -9.34 -7.93
C PHE A 20 -31.63 -8.15 -7.07
N LEU A 21 -31.73 -8.22 -5.74
CA LEU A 21 -31.23 -7.19 -4.84
C LEU A 21 -29.71 -7.27 -4.63
N VAL A 22 -29.14 -8.46 -4.75
CA VAL A 22 -27.67 -8.64 -4.65
C VAL A 22 -26.97 -8.13 -5.90
N ASP A 23 -27.54 -8.33 -7.10
CA ASP A 23 -26.97 -7.85 -8.36
C ASP A 23 -26.97 -6.30 -8.45
N GLN A 24 -27.94 -5.61 -7.86
CA GLN A 24 -28.00 -4.14 -7.88
C GLN A 24 -27.02 -3.50 -6.88
N LEU A 25 -26.53 -4.23 -5.87
CA LEU A 25 -25.58 -3.73 -4.89
C LEU A 25 -24.12 -3.79 -5.36
N TYR A 26 -23.82 -4.59 -6.40
CA TYR A 26 -22.47 -4.75 -6.96
C TYR A 26 -22.21 -3.97 -8.25
N LEU A 27 -23.22 -3.33 -8.85
CA LEU A 27 -23.12 -2.63 -10.14
C LEU A 27 -23.26 -1.11 -10.06
N THR A 28 -23.27 -0.50 -8.88
CA THR A 28 -23.09 0.95 -8.82
C THR A 28 -21.63 1.29 -9.07
N PRO A 29 -21.30 2.06 -10.12
CA PRO A 29 -19.95 2.61 -10.27
C PRO A 29 -19.63 3.39 -8.99
N LEU A 30 -18.50 3.08 -8.36
CA LEU A 30 -17.98 3.87 -7.25
C LEU A 30 -17.79 5.30 -7.77
N GLU A 31 -18.71 6.21 -7.46
CA GLU A 31 -18.51 7.64 -7.72
C GLU A 31 -17.21 8.04 -7.04
N GLN A 32 -16.25 8.46 -7.84
CA GLN A 32 -14.99 8.99 -7.33
C GLN A 32 -15.31 10.21 -6.48
N PRO A 33 -14.85 10.26 -5.22
CA PRO A 33 -15.04 11.45 -4.42
C PRO A 33 -14.34 12.62 -5.10
N THR A 34 -15.08 13.69 -5.38
CA THR A 34 -14.52 14.93 -5.91
C THR A 34 -13.51 15.51 -4.90
N ALA A 35 -12.60 16.37 -5.38
CA ALA A 35 -11.63 17.04 -4.50
C ALA A 35 -12.32 17.73 -3.31
N ALA A 36 -13.53 18.26 -3.49
CA ALA A 36 -14.35 18.85 -2.44
C ALA A 36 -14.87 17.81 -1.40
N GLN A 37 -15.18 16.58 -1.83
CA GLN A 37 -15.62 15.51 -0.92
C GLN A 37 -14.44 14.92 -0.14
N ARG A 38 -13.23 14.92 -0.72
CA ARG A 38 -11.98 14.58 0.00
C ARG A 38 -11.67 15.59 1.10
N ALA A 39 -11.93 16.88 0.87
CA ALA A 39 -11.74 17.93 1.86
C ALA A 39 -12.76 17.88 3.03
N GLN A 40 -13.98 17.36 2.80
CA GLN A 40 -15.03 17.27 3.84
C GLN A 40 -14.94 16.01 4.70
N SER A 41 -14.19 14.98 4.29
CA SER A 41 -14.07 13.73 5.05
C SER A 41 -13.04 13.76 6.19
N GLY A 42 -12.49 14.93 6.54
CA GLY A 42 -11.52 15.09 7.63
C GLY A 42 -10.17 14.41 7.37
N GLN A 43 -9.97 13.84 6.19
CA GLN A 43 -8.65 13.55 5.69
C GLN A 43 -8.09 14.84 5.10
N SER A 44 -7.65 15.73 6.00
CA SER A 44 -6.60 16.65 5.67
C SER A 44 -5.49 15.80 5.06
N ALA A 45 -5.35 15.84 3.72
CA ALA A 45 -4.02 15.76 3.17
C ALA A 45 -3.30 16.89 3.90
N THR A 46 -2.67 16.57 5.02
CA THR A 46 -1.70 17.47 5.59
C THR A 46 -0.80 17.81 4.42
N GLU A 47 -0.74 19.08 4.08
CA GLU A 47 0.36 19.64 3.31
C GLU A 47 1.63 19.30 4.09
N GLY A 48 1.97 18.02 4.06
CA GLY A 48 3.19 17.46 4.59
C GLY A 48 4.24 17.65 3.52
N THR A 49 4.94 18.73 3.64
CA THR A 49 6.18 19.10 2.97
C THR A 49 7.17 17.91 2.85
N GLY A 50 6.88 17.01 2.01
CA GLY A 50 7.69 15.85 1.60
C GLY A 50 7.31 15.39 0.20
N THR A 51 6.14 15.80 -0.27
CA THR A 51 5.64 15.57 -1.61
C THR A 51 5.42 16.92 -2.29
N THR A 52 6.37 17.40 -3.06
CA THR A 52 6.14 18.49 -4.00
C THR A 52 5.46 17.92 -5.24
N GLY A 53 4.16 17.64 -5.12
CA GLY A 53 3.28 17.48 -6.27
C GLY A 53 2.97 18.85 -6.83
N THR A 54 3.60 19.25 -7.92
CA THR A 54 3.24 20.45 -8.66
C THR A 54 2.06 20.15 -9.58
N ALA A 55 1.05 21.00 -9.55
CA ALA A 55 0.05 21.12 -10.62
C ALA A 55 0.83 21.54 -11.88
N ASP A 56 0.88 20.71 -12.91
CA ASP A 56 1.46 20.89 -14.25
C ASP A 56 2.62 19.92 -14.55
N GLY A 57 2.31 18.60 -14.59
CA GLY A 57 3.20 17.64 -15.28
C GLY A 57 4.62 17.44 -14.74
N ALA A 58 4.98 18.06 -13.62
CA ALA A 58 6.27 17.84 -12.99
C ALA A 58 6.34 16.43 -12.31
N PRO A 59 7.49 15.75 -12.39
CA PRO A 59 7.65 14.46 -11.76
C PRO A 59 7.47 14.54 -10.24
N LEU A 60 6.77 13.58 -9.65
CA LEU A 60 6.68 13.43 -8.21
C LEU A 60 8.01 12.89 -7.68
N VAL A 61 8.71 13.66 -6.85
CA VAL A 61 9.99 13.26 -6.25
C VAL A 61 9.78 13.01 -4.76
N LEU A 62 10.12 11.80 -4.30
CA LEU A 62 10.10 11.43 -2.89
C LEU A 62 11.51 11.47 -2.30
N SER A 63 11.67 12.14 -1.18
CA SER A 63 12.87 12.09 -0.36
C SER A 63 12.73 10.96 0.66
N LEU A 64 13.59 9.97 0.61
CA LEU A 64 13.50 8.73 1.38
C LEU A 64 14.66 8.57 2.35
N ALA A 65 14.37 8.02 3.54
CA ALA A 65 15.34 7.45 4.47
C ALA A 65 15.10 5.94 4.55
N ILE A 66 16.05 5.15 4.06
CA ILE A 66 15.98 3.68 4.01
C ILE A 66 16.80 3.12 5.16
N GLY A 67 16.20 2.24 5.98
CA GLY A 67 16.86 1.63 7.14
C GLY A 67 17.99 0.70 6.74
N ARG A 68 19.16 0.88 7.36
CA ARG A 68 20.39 0.09 7.15
C ARG A 68 20.61 -0.95 8.24
N THR A 69 19.95 -0.82 9.37
CA THR A 69 20.17 -1.65 10.57
C THR A 69 19.23 -2.86 10.58
N GLY A 70 19.78 -4.04 10.78
CA GLY A 70 19.05 -5.30 10.78
C GLY A 70 19.53 -6.25 9.70
N SER A 71 18.79 -7.32 9.47
CA SER A 71 19.04 -8.30 8.42
C SER A 71 17.75 -8.77 7.77
N LEU A 72 17.88 -9.42 6.61
CA LEU A 72 16.72 -10.00 5.90
C LEU A 72 16.08 -11.14 6.70
N GLN A 73 16.88 -11.98 7.38
CA GLN A 73 16.41 -13.16 8.12
C GLN A 73 15.87 -12.80 9.50
N GLU A 74 16.60 -11.99 10.25
CA GLU A 74 16.28 -11.68 11.65
C GLU A 74 15.28 -10.52 11.78
N GLY A 75 15.10 -9.74 10.72
CA GLY A 75 14.39 -8.48 10.78
C GLY A 75 15.21 -7.42 11.53
N GLY A 76 14.60 -6.76 12.51
CA GLY A 76 15.24 -5.65 13.20
C GLY A 76 15.03 -4.34 12.47
N GLY A 77 15.67 -3.29 12.94
CA GLY A 77 15.56 -1.98 12.38
C GLY A 77 16.04 -0.90 13.32
N GLU A 78 16.00 0.32 12.83
CA GLU A 78 16.46 1.50 13.55
C GLU A 78 15.32 2.15 14.33
N PRO A 79 15.52 2.45 15.62
CA PRO A 79 14.52 3.15 16.40
C PRO A 79 14.26 4.57 15.89
N ILE A 80 12.99 4.91 15.80
CA ILE A 80 12.52 6.27 15.53
C ILE A 80 12.05 6.88 16.83
N TYR A 81 12.50 8.08 17.12
CA TYR A 81 12.20 8.81 18.36
C TYR A 81 11.28 10.00 18.09
N LYS A 82 10.56 10.45 19.12
CA LYS A 82 9.69 11.63 19.01
C LYS A 82 10.49 12.94 18.90
N THR A 83 11.70 12.93 19.43
CA THR A 83 12.64 14.08 19.42
C THR A 83 14.03 13.59 19.08
N THR A 84 14.99 14.49 18.89
CA THR A 84 16.41 14.18 18.66
C THR A 84 17.14 13.67 19.92
N ASN A 85 16.46 12.93 20.78
CA ASN A 85 17.01 12.37 22.01
C ASN A 85 16.85 10.83 22.07
N ALA A 86 17.93 10.12 21.78
CA ALA A 86 17.99 8.66 21.79
C ALA A 86 17.86 8.01 23.21
N LYS A 87 17.84 8.80 24.28
CA LYS A 87 17.61 8.28 25.65
C LYS A 87 16.12 8.09 25.94
N THR A 88 15.24 8.61 25.09
CA THR A 88 13.78 8.43 25.22
C THR A 88 13.35 7.08 24.63
N LYS A 89 12.14 6.62 24.99
CA LYS A 89 11.56 5.43 24.38
C LYS A 89 11.27 5.69 22.89
N PRO A 90 11.67 4.78 21.98
CA PRO A 90 11.28 4.88 20.58
C PRO A 90 9.76 4.86 20.39
N VAL A 91 9.27 5.61 19.44
CA VAL A 91 7.85 5.64 19.05
C VAL A 91 7.56 4.62 17.95
N ALA A 92 8.54 4.33 17.08
CA ALA A 92 8.44 3.37 16.00
C ALA A 92 9.81 2.74 15.69
N VAL A 93 9.84 1.82 14.75
CA VAL A 93 11.06 1.20 14.23
C VAL A 93 11.03 1.25 12.71
N LEU A 94 12.05 1.82 12.09
CA LEU A 94 12.31 1.74 10.66
C LEU A 94 12.98 0.40 10.36
N GLN A 95 12.26 -0.47 9.70
CA GLN A 95 12.76 -1.81 9.39
C GLN A 95 13.88 -1.77 8.33
N TYR A 96 14.77 -2.76 8.39
CA TYR A 96 15.82 -2.96 7.40
C TYR A 96 15.24 -3.02 5.98
N ASN A 97 15.86 -2.32 5.05
CA ASN A 97 15.43 -2.19 3.64
C ASN A 97 14.03 -1.58 3.42
N CYS A 98 13.38 -1.03 4.46
CA CYS A 98 12.17 -0.25 4.29
C CYS A 98 12.46 1.25 4.41
N ALA A 99 11.62 2.07 3.78
CA ALA A 99 11.80 3.51 3.70
C ALA A 99 10.69 4.27 4.41
N VAL A 100 11.02 5.45 4.88
CA VAL A 100 10.09 6.48 5.33
C VAL A 100 10.35 7.78 4.56
N LEU A 101 9.31 8.59 4.40
CA LEU A 101 9.41 9.90 3.78
C LEU A 101 10.18 10.85 4.70
N VAL A 102 11.01 11.71 4.12
CA VAL A 102 11.84 12.66 4.86
C VAL A 102 11.22 14.06 4.82
N LYS A 103 11.25 14.73 5.95
CA LYS A 103 10.96 16.16 6.11
C LYS A 103 12.30 16.92 6.13
N GLU A 104 12.68 17.47 5.00
CA GLU A 104 14.02 18.06 4.81
C GLU A 104 14.26 19.30 5.69
N ASP A 105 13.26 20.13 5.89
CA ASP A 105 13.30 21.38 6.66
C ASP A 105 13.63 21.19 8.16
N ALA A 106 13.36 20.00 8.70
CA ALA A 106 13.64 19.67 10.10
C ALA A 106 14.77 18.63 10.27
N THR A 107 15.49 18.30 9.19
CA THR A 107 16.63 17.37 9.19
C THR A 107 17.92 18.11 9.57
N THR A 108 18.76 17.44 10.36
CA THR A 108 20.10 17.94 10.79
C THR A 108 21.19 16.94 10.35
N PRO A 109 22.49 17.29 10.47
CA PRO A 109 23.56 16.34 10.15
C PRO A 109 23.54 15.04 10.95
N GLU A 110 22.99 15.05 12.17
CA GLU A 110 22.95 13.89 13.06
C GLU A 110 21.59 13.14 13.01
N TRP A 111 20.52 13.84 12.64
CA TRP A 111 19.15 13.34 12.71
C TRP A 111 18.38 13.63 11.44
N VAL A 112 17.72 12.62 10.89
CA VAL A 112 16.78 12.75 9.79
C VAL A 112 15.37 12.84 10.40
N CYS A 113 14.68 13.94 10.10
CA CYS A 113 13.27 14.09 10.41
C CYS A 113 12.45 13.33 9.37
N VAL A 114 11.55 12.48 9.83
CA VAL A 114 10.74 11.59 8.97
C VAL A 114 9.26 11.79 9.21
N ASP A 115 8.48 11.61 8.14
CA ASP A 115 7.03 11.64 8.20
C ASP A 115 6.50 10.31 8.77
N LEU A 116 5.64 10.41 9.77
CA LEU A 116 4.95 9.28 10.38
C LEU A 116 3.45 9.52 10.31
N PRO A 117 2.83 9.24 9.16
CA PRO A 117 1.39 9.41 9.02
C PRO A 117 0.63 8.50 9.99
N GLY A 118 -0.43 9.04 10.58
CA GLY A 118 -1.28 8.37 11.56
C GLY A 118 -1.35 9.16 12.88
N ASP A 119 -2.53 9.12 13.50
CA ASP A 119 -2.83 9.87 14.73
C ASP A 119 -1.93 9.49 15.91
N GLU A 120 -1.37 8.29 15.88
CA GLU A 120 -0.53 7.72 16.96
C GLU A 120 0.81 8.42 17.12
N TYR A 121 1.32 9.06 16.06
CA TYR A 121 2.68 9.62 16.04
C TYR A 121 2.75 11.15 16.02
N ASN A 122 1.61 11.85 15.88
CA ASN A 122 1.55 13.30 15.65
C ASN A 122 2.43 13.75 14.47
N GLY A 123 2.48 12.96 13.42
CA GLY A 123 3.01 13.33 12.12
C GLY A 123 4.52 13.27 11.93
N VAL A 124 5.38 13.24 12.97
CA VAL A 124 6.84 13.25 12.78
C VAL A 124 7.60 12.39 13.77
N GLY A 125 8.78 11.93 13.32
CA GLY A 125 9.77 11.23 14.14
C GLY A 125 11.20 11.58 13.69
N TYR A 126 12.18 11.12 14.44
CA TYR A 126 13.59 11.36 14.18
C TYR A 126 14.36 10.04 14.22
N VAL A 127 15.13 9.76 13.18
CA VAL A 127 16.03 8.62 13.10
C VAL A 127 17.48 9.10 12.97
N LYS A 128 18.44 8.33 13.49
CA LYS A 128 19.85 8.65 13.34
C LYS A 128 20.26 8.70 11.87
N ALA A 129 20.92 9.79 11.43
CA ALA A 129 21.38 9.93 10.06
C ALA A 129 22.36 8.81 9.65
N SER A 130 23.20 8.34 10.58
CA SER A 130 24.14 7.24 10.36
C SER A 130 23.48 5.88 10.11
N ALA A 131 22.23 5.71 10.50
CA ALA A 131 21.49 4.45 10.43
C ALA A 131 20.63 4.32 9.17
N VAL A 132 20.58 5.34 8.34
CA VAL A 132 19.77 5.36 7.12
C VAL A 132 20.59 5.70 5.88
N GLU A 133 20.11 5.22 4.75
CA GLU A 133 20.50 5.68 3.44
C GLU A 133 19.52 6.74 2.97
N ARG A 134 20.01 7.89 2.54
CA ARG A 134 19.21 8.93 1.91
C ARG A 134 19.10 8.64 0.42
N LYS A 135 17.89 8.64 -0.11
CA LYS A 135 17.64 8.41 -1.52
C LYS A 135 16.50 9.32 -1.99
N GLN A 136 16.64 9.85 -3.19
CA GLN A 136 15.53 10.46 -3.91
C GLN A 136 14.99 9.44 -4.91
N LEU A 137 13.68 9.32 -4.98
CA LEU A 137 12.96 8.50 -5.94
C LEU A 137 12.05 9.40 -6.76
N THR A 138 12.27 9.43 -8.07
CA THR A 138 11.32 10.02 -9.00
C THR A 138 10.24 8.98 -9.27
N VAL A 139 9.03 9.24 -8.79
CA VAL A 139 7.85 8.38 -9.00
C VAL A 139 7.17 8.78 -10.29
N GLY A 140 6.95 7.81 -11.16
CA GLY A 140 6.23 8.02 -12.40
C GLY A 140 6.69 7.11 -13.52
N SER A 141 6.06 7.27 -14.67
CA SER A 141 6.36 6.54 -15.91
C SER A 141 6.12 7.48 -17.10
N THR A 142 6.76 7.18 -18.23
CA THR A 142 6.45 7.82 -19.51
C THR A 142 5.12 7.34 -20.09
N ASP A 143 4.64 6.18 -19.65
CA ASP A 143 3.28 5.70 -19.94
C ASP A 143 2.29 6.37 -18.99
N PRO A 144 1.27 7.10 -19.49
CA PRO A 144 0.34 7.84 -18.64
C PRO A 144 -0.47 6.96 -17.68
N THR A 145 -0.81 5.75 -18.09
CA THR A 145 -1.57 4.82 -17.25
C THR A 145 -0.73 4.33 -16.09
N ARG A 146 0.53 3.92 -16.36
CA ARG A 146 1.48 3.54 -15.33
C ARG A 146 1.80 4.70 -14.39
N ASP A 147 1.95 5.90 -14.94
CA ASP A 147 2.20 7.13 -14.17
C ASP A 147 1.08 7.39 -13.15
N GLU A 148 -0.19 7.29 -13.59
CA GLU A 148 -1.35 7.43 -12.71
C GLU A 148 -1.40 6.35 -11.63
N ILE A 149 -1.18 5.08 -12.00
CA ILE A 149 -1.19 3.95 -11.07
C ILE A 149 -0.17 4.13 -9.95
N VAL A 150 1.09 4.43 -10.28
CA VAL A 150 2.14 4.57 -9.25
C VAL A 150 1.94 5.80 -8.36
N LYS A 151 1.48 6.91 -8.92
CA LYS A 151 1.13 8.12 -8.14
C LYS A 151 -0.06 7.86 -7.20
N ASN A 152 -1.08 7.14 -7.67
CA ASN A 152 -2.18 6.71 -6.82
C ASN A 152 -1.67 5.83 -5.67
N ALA A 153 -0.80 4.85 -5.95
CA ALA A 153 -0.25 3.97 -4.91
C ALA A 153 0.48 4.73 -3.81
N VAL A 154 1.34 5.67 -4.19
CA VAL A 154 2.13 6.50 -3.24
C VAL A 154 1.24 7.37 -2.36
N GLY A 155 0.10 7.83 -2.87
CA GLY A 155 -0.89 8.61 -2.12
C GLY A 155 -1.50 7.89 -0.91
N TYR A 156 -1.32 6.57 -0.81
CA TYR A 156 -1.82 5.75 0.31
C TYR A 156 -0.74 5.30 1.29
N ILE A 157 0.49 5.83 1.22
CA ILE A 157 1.54 5.54 2.21
C ILE A 157 1.00 5.82 3.61
N GLY A 158 1.18 4.85 4.52
CA GLY A 158 0.69 4.92 5.89
C GLY A 158 -0.69 4.28 6.11
N LEU A 159 -1.46 3.98 5.06
CA LEU A 159 -2.71 3.23 5.22
C LEU A 159 -2.43 1.87 5.87
N ARG A 160 -3.22 1.51 6.88
CA ARG A 160 -2.94 0.32 7.70
C ARG A 160 -3.18 -0.99 6.95
N PHE A 161 -2.40 -2.00 7.33
CA PHE A 161 -2.66 -3.38 6.91
C PHE A 161 -3.84 -3.97 7.70
N VAL A 162 -4.78 -4.55 6.98
CA VAL A 162 -5.90 -5.36 7.53
C VAL A 162 -5.95 -6.66 6.73
N ARG A 163 -5.81 -7.80 7.43
CA ARG A 163 -5.89 -9.11 6.76
C ARG A 163 -7.27 -9.29 6.13
N PHE A 164 -7.32 -9.60 4.84
CA PHE A 164 -8.55 -9.64 4.02
C PHE A 164 -9.30 -8.31 3.94
N GLY A 165 -8.66 -7.21 4.34
CA GLY A 165 -9.22 -5.86 4.16
C GLY A 165 -9.20 -5.45 2.69
N ASP A 166 -10.23 -4.72 2.26
CA ASP A 166 -10.41 -4.31 0.87
C ASP A 166 -10.75 -2.82 0.71
N SER A 167 -10.56 -2.03 1.76
CA SER A 167 -10.99 -0.63 1.81
C SER A 167 -9.82 0.35 1.87
N LEU A 168 -9.75 1.26 0.88
CA LEU A 168 -8.82 2.40 0.87
C LEU A 168 -9.04 3.41 2.03
N LYS A 169 -10.08 3.22 2.84
CA LYS A 169 -10.36 4.06 4.02
C LYS A 169 -9.98 3.37 5.34
N THR A 170 -10.24 2.08 5.44
CA THR A 170 -10.14 1.36 6.71
C THR A 170 -9.00 0.36 6.77
N GLY A 171 -8.36 0.06 5.64
CA GLY A 171 -7.20 -0.81 5.51
C GLY A 171 -7.38 -1.93 4.51
N LEU A 172 -6.27 -2.44 4.04
CA LEU A 172 -6.14 -3.40 2.95
C LEU A 172 -5.14 -4.50 3.32
N ASP A 173 -5.24 -5.65 2.65
CA ASP A 173 -4.11 -6.57 2.53
C ASP A 173 -3.27 -6.28 1.25
N CYS A 174 -2.29 -7.14 0.94
CA CYS A 174 -1.37 -6.89 -0.15
C CYS A 174 -2.03 -6.91 -1.53
N SER A 175 -2.83 -7.92 -1.83
CA SER A 175 -3.46 -8.07 -3.15
C SER A 175 -4.64 -7.12 -3.35
N ASN A 176 -5.41 -6.88 -2.30
CA ASN A 176 -6.47 -5.88 -2.35
C ASN A 176 -5.89 -4.46 -2.51
N PHE A 177 -4.72 -4.15 -1.94
CA PHE A 177 -4.04 -2.87 -2.20
C PHE A 177 -3.76 -2.70 -3.69
N ILE A 178 -3.12 -3.67 -4.34
CA ILE A 178 -2.84 -3.62 -5.78
C ILE A 178 -4.14 -3.53 -6.58
N CYS A 179 -5.11 -4.40 -6.29
CA CYS A 179 -6.42 -4.42 -6.95
C CYS A 179 -7.12 -3.05 -6.90
N ARG A 180 -7.18 -2.42 -5.72
CA ARG A 180 -7.85 -1.12 -5.55
C ARG A 180 -7.09 0.02 -6.21
N ILE A 181 -5.76 -0.01 -6.23
CA ILE A 181 -4.96 1.01 -6.92
C ILE A 181 -5.20 0.95 -8.44
N TYR A 182 -5.18 -0.25 -9.05
CA TYR A 182 -5.48 -0.41 -10.47
C TYR A 182 -6.92 0.01 -10.80
N ALA A 183 -7.87 -0.30 -9.91
CA ALA A 183 -9.27 0.11 -10.08
C ALA A 183 -9.47 1.63 -10.08
N LEU A 184 -8.62 2.42 -9.41
CA LEU A 184 -8.65 3.88 -9.47
C LEU A 184 -8.35 4.42 -10.87
N SER A 185 -7.59 3.66 -11.67
CA SER A 185 -7.28 3.98 -13.07
C SER A 185 -8.19 3.21 -14.05
N GLY A 186 -9.31 2.66 -13.58
CA GLY A 186 -10.32 1.97 -14.40
C GLY A 186 -9.93 0.55 -14.84
N ILE A 187 -8.87 -0.04 -14.27
CA ILE A 187 -8.37 -1.37 -14.63
C ILE A 187 -8.79 -2.37 -13.56
N SER A 188 -9.49 -3.43 -13.98
CA SER A 188 -9.92 -4.52 -13.10
C SER A 188 -8.92 -5.67 -13.16
N ILE A 189 -8.37 -6.05 -12.02
CA ILE A 189 -7.48 -7.20 -11.87
C ILE A 189 -7.99 -8.11 -10.75
N PRO A 190 -7.58 -9.40 -10.71
CA PRO A 190 -7.94 -10.30 -9.61
C PRO A 190 -7.53 -9.78 -8.24
N ASP A 191 -8.17 -10.27 -7.18
CA ASP A 191 -7.98 -9.81 -5.80
C ASP A 191 -7.09 -10.73 -4.94
N THR A 192 -6.52 -11.79 -5.52
CA THR A 192 -5.59 -12.68 -4.81
C THR A 192 -4.20 -12.68 -5.42
N PRO A 193 -3.14 -12.87 -4.63
CA PRO A 193 -1.76 -12.79 -5.12
C PRO A 193 -1.45 -13.71 -6.29
N ASN A 194 -1.88 -14.97 -6.21
CA ASN A 194 -1.61 -15.94 -7.27
C ASN A 194 -2.41 -15.64 -8.53
N ALA A 195 -3.68 -15.22 -8.41
CA ALA A 195 -4.49 -14.86 -9.56
C ALA A 195 -3.98 -13.58 -10.24
N GLN A 196 -3.43 -12.62 -9.48
CA GLN A 196 -2.76 -11.44 -10.05
C GLN A 196 -1.51 -11.84 -10.84
N ARG A 197 -0.67 -12.73 -10.27
CA ARG A 197 0.47 -13.30 -11.00
C ARG A 197 0.03 -13.96 -12.31
N ASP A 198 -0.99 -14.80 -12.23
CA ASP A 198 -1.45 -15.60 -13.38
C ASP A 198 -2.12 -14.73 -14.48
N ALA A 199 -2.55 -13.53 -14.13
CA ALA A 199 -3.11 -12.55 -15.06
C ALA A 199 -2.04 -11.69 -15.76
N GLY A 200 -0.79 -11.69 -15.30
CA GLY A 200 0.28 -10.86 -15.85
C GLY A 200 1.22 -11.63 -16.77
N LEU A 201 1.97 -10.88 -17.58
CA LEU A 201 3.07 -11.42 -18.39
C LEU A 201 4.37 -11.33 -17.59
N LEU A 202 5.10 -12.45 -17.46
CA LEU A 202 6.39 -12.49 -16.79
C LEU A 202 7.39 -11.56 -17.49
N VAL A 203 8.04 -10.67 -16.72
CA VAL A 203 9.07 -9.75 -17.21
C VAL A 203 10.36 -9.94 -16.44
N GLN A 204 11.49 -9.68 -17.12
CA GLN A 204 12.79 -9.66 -16.45
C GLN A 204 12.94 -8.36 -15.64
N GLU A 205 13.66 -8.40 -14.51
CA GLU A 205 13.88 -7.22 -13.67
C GLU A 205 14.46 -6.03 -14.43
N ALA A 206 15.35 -6.29 -15.38
CA ALA A 206 15.96 -5.25 -16.22
C ALA A 206 14.98 -4.55 -17.17
N GLU A 207 13.84 -5.16 -17.46
CA GLU A 207 12.77 -4.68 -18.33
C GLU A 207 11.56 -4.17 -17.55
N ALA A 208 11.56 -4.40 -16.24
CA ALA A 208 10.44 -4.04 -15.36
C ALA A 208 10.22 -2.53 -15.33
N GLN A 209 8.96 -2.14 -15.39
CA GLN A 209 8.53 -0.75 -15.38
C GLN A 209 7.74 -0.41 -14.10
N PRO A 210 7.76 0.85 -13.66
CA PRO A 210 6.88 1.28 -12.59
C PRO A 210 5.43 0.87 -12.86
N GLY A 211 4.78 0.31 -11.83
CA GLY A 211 3.45 -0.27 -11.95
C GLY A 211 3.43 -1.80 -12.08
N ASP A 212 4.51 -2.45 -12.51
CA ASP A 212 4.55 -3.90 -12.60
C ASP A 212 4.35 -4.57 -11.25
N LEU A 213 3.71 -5.74 -11.26
CA LEU A 213 3.50 -6.57 -10.10
C LEU A 213 4.80 -7.28 -9.70
N ILE A 214 5.10 -7.29 -8.42
CA ILE A 214 6.14 -8.14 -7.84
C ILE A 214 5.45 -9.22 -7.04
N HIS A 215 5.68 -10.47 -7.40
CA HIS A 215 5.13 -11.63 -6.70
C HIS A 215 6.23 -12.33 -5.90
N TYR A 216 6.00 -12.51 -4.62
CA TYR A 216 6.85 -13.27 -3.71
C TYR A 216 6.23 -14.64 -3.47
N PRO A 217 6.82 -15.71 -4.03
CA PRO A 217 6.31 -17.04 -3.82
C PRO A 217 6.42 -17.45 -2.34
N VAL A 218 5.50 -18.27 -1.90
CA VAL A 218 5.56 -18.95 -0.60
C VAL A 218 5.41 -20.45 -0.82
N ASN A 219 6.08 -21.25 0.00
CA ASN A 219 6.04 -22.71 -0.12
C ASN A 219 4.64 -23.27 0.15
N GLU A 220 3.86 -22.60 1.01
CA GLU A 220 2.48 -22.97 1.31
C GLU A 220 1.62 -21.73 1.53
N GLY A 221 0.41 -21.71 0.97
CA GLY A 221 -0.59 -20.67 1.18
C GLY A 221 -0.59 -19.54 0.15
N TYR A 222 -1.03 -18.37 0.61
CA TYR A 222 -1.15 -17.19 -0.24
C TYR A 222 0.20 -16.49 -0.34
N GLY A 223 0.66 -16.22 -1.57
CA GLY A 223 1.83 -15.40 -1.86
C GLY A 223 1.71 -13.98 -1.29
N HIS A 224 2.73 -13.19 -1.53
CA HIS A 224 2.68 -11.74 -1.27
C HIS A 224 2.93 -10.99 -2.57
N VAL A 225 2.28 -9.86 -2.72
CA VAL A 225 2.42 -9.00 -3.89
C VAL A 225 2.76 -7.57 -3.49
N ALA A 226 3.46 -6.90 -4.39
CA ALA A 226 3.85 -5.51 -4.30
C ALA A 226 3.81 -4.88 -5.69
N MET A 227 3.96 -3.57 -5.78
CA MET A 227 4.07 -2.83 -7.03
C MET A 227 5.47 -2.24 -7.16
N TYR A 228 6.10 -2.40 -8.30
CA TYR A 228 7.40 -1.81 -8.60
C TYR A 228 7.29 -0.30 -8.79
N LEU A 229 8.21 0.44 -8.21
CA LEU A 229 8.28 1.90 -8.33
C LEU A 229 9.48 2.40 -9.15
N GLY A 230 10.36 1.49 -9.58
CA GLY A 230 11.64 1.83 -10.16
C GLY A 230 12.78 1.81 -9.14
N ASP A 231 14.01 1.89 -9.60
CA ASP A 231 15.23 2.04 -8.79
C ASP A 231 15.43 0.96 -7.70
N GLY A 232 14.93 -0.27 -7.92
CA GLY A 232 14.98 -1.36 -6.95
C GLY A 232 14.09 -1.16 -5.74
N LEU A 233 13.08 -0.28 -5.86
CA LEU A 233 12.09 0.01 -4.82
C LEU A 233 10.70 -0.46 -5.22
N MET A 234 9.92 -0.80 -4.23
CA MET A 234 8.53 -1.22 -4.37
C MET A 234 7.64 -0.55 -3.32
N ILE A 235 6.35 -0.47 -3.60
CA ILE A 235 5.33 -0.16 -2.63
C ILE A 235 4.47 -1.38 -2.36
N ASN A 236 4.17 -1.65 -1.09
CA ASN A 236 3.38 -2.81 -0.71
C ASN A 236 2.54 -2.52 0.54
N CYS A 237 1.46 -3.27 0.71
CA CYS A 237 0.69 -3.28 1.95
C CYS A 237 0.96 -4.58 2.70
N SER A 238 1.68 -4.51 3.81
CA SER A 238 2.06 -5.69 4.58
C SER A 238 2.19 -5.39 6.07
N GLY A 239 2.12 -6.43 6.90
CA GLY A 239 2.30 -6.25 8.33
C GLY A 239 1.77 -7.43 9.13
N ALA A 240 1.80 -7.29 10.45
CA ALA A 240 1.13 -8.15 11.40
C ALA A 240 0.02 -7.36 12.10
N ALA A 241 -0.94 -8.05 12.70
CA ALA A 241 -1.99 -7.42 13.49
C ALA A 241 -1.40 -6.48 14.54
N GLY A 242 -1.94 -5.26 14.63
CA GLY A 242 -1.49 -4.23 15.57
C GLY A 242 -0.16 -3.55 15.22
N LYS A 243 0.39 -3.79 14.03
CA LYS A 243 1.56 -3.05 13.52
C LYS A 243 1.11 -1.93 12.60
N HIS A 244 1.56 -0.72 12.92
CA HIS A 244 1.29 0.51 12.19
C HIS A 244 2.50 0.93 11.37
N TYR A 245 2.34 1.89 10.48
CA TYR A 245 3.43 2.48 9.72
C TYR A 245 4.54 2.99 10.69
N PRO A 246 5.81 2.84 10.40
CA PRO A 246 6.42 2.20 9.22
C PRO A 246 6.65 0.68 9.35
N GLN A 247 6.19 0.04 10.41
CA GLN A 247 6.36 -1.40 10.65
C GLN A 247 5.29 -2.25 9.96
N GLY A 248 4.20 -1.65 9.51
CA GLY A 248 3.09 -2.27 8.80
C GLY A 248 2.32 -1.25 7.97
N GLY A 249 1.35 -1.71 7.17
CA GLY A 249 0.57 -0.89 6.27
C GLY A 249 1.22 -0.69 4.91
N VAL A 250 0.75 0.34 4.20
CA VAL A 250 1.28 0.73 2.89
C VAL A 250 2.60 1.46 3.09
N ARG A 251 3.67 0.95 2.49
CA ARG A 251 5.02 1.46 2.67
C ARG A 251 5.93 1.12 1.49
N ILE A 252 7.02 1.87 1.36
CA ILE A 252 8.07 1.62 0.38
C ILE A 252 9.14 0.74 1.04
N CYS A 253 9.63 -0.26 0.31
CA CYS A 253 10.77 -1.09 0.70
C CYS A 253 11.63 -1.39 -0.53
N ARG A 254 12.85 -1.90 -0.34
CA ARG A 254 13.63 -2.54 -1.40
C ARG A 254 12.97 -3.85 -1.80
N LEU A 255 13.29 -4.35 -3.00
CA LEU A 255 12.76 -5.62 -3.52
C LEU A 255 13.04 -6.78 -2.56
N GLN A 256 14.21 -6.80 -1.97
CA GLN A 256 14.58 -7.79 -0.95
C GLN A 256 14.35 -7.23 0.46
N TYR A 257 13.43 -7.81 1.20
CA TYR A 257 13.13 -7.39 2.57
C TYR A 257 12.49 -8.52 3.38
N LYS A 258 12.68 -8.54 4.70
CA LYS A 258 12.05 -9.48 5.64
C LYS A 258 12.13 -10.96 5.24
N GLY A 259 13.29 -11.44 4.83
CA GLY A 259 13.48 -12.82 4.39
C GLY A 259 12.83 -13.14 3.02
N ARG A 260 12.36 -12.14 2.31
CA ARG A 260 11.88 -12.26 0.93
C ARG A 260 13.03 -11.97 -0.01
N GLU A 261 13.74 -13.02 -0.40
CA GLU A 261 14.95 -12.94 -1.22
C GLU A 261 14.68 -13.24 -2.69
N SER A 262 13.67 -14.08 -2.96
CA SER A 262 13.24 -14.42 -4.31
C SER A 262 11.88 -13.81 -4.64
N TYR A 263 11.76 -13.31 -5.85
CA TYR A 263 10.55 -12.72 -6.40
C TYR A 263 10.54 -12.89 -7.92
N GLU A 264 9.37 -12.72 -8.49
CA GLU A 264 9.11 -12.66 -9.93
C GLU A 264 8.34 -11.39 -10.24
N MET A 265 8.50 -10.86 -11.45
CA MET A 265 7.86 -9.61 -11.85
C MET A 265 6.93 -9.86 -13.04
N TYR A 266 5.79 -9.18 -13.05
CA TYR A 266 4.74 -9.39 -14.02
C TYR A 266 4.14 -8.08 -14.51
N ASP A 267 4.07 -7.89 -15.82
CA ASP A 267 3.33 -6.79 -16.43
C ASP A 267 1.84 -7.14 -16.49
N LEU A 268 1.01 -6.37 -15.81
CA LEU A 268 -0.45 -6.52 -15.79
C LEU A 268 -1.16 -5.64 -16.84
N LEU A 269 -0.42 -4.77 -17.54
CA LEU A 269 -0.98 -3.81 -18.49
C LEU A 269 -0.83 -4.22 -19.94
N SER A 270 0.07 -5.14 -20.23
CA SER A 270 0.32 -5.67 -21.59
C SER A 270 -0.40 -6.98 -21.85
N SER A 271 -1.27 -7.46 -20.96
CA SER A 271 -2.01 -8.72 -21.04
C SER A 271 -3.31 -8.60 -21.83
#